data_342c5688f92446c257ca8072e75edc63
#
_entry.id   342c5688f92446c257ca8072e75edc63
#
_cell.length_a   1.000
_cell.length_b   1.000
_cell.length_c   1.000
_cell.angle_alpha   90.00
_cell.angle_beta   90.00
_cell.angle_gamma   90.00
#
_symmetry.space_group_name_H-M   'P 1'
#
loop_
_entity.id
_entity.type
_entity.pdbx_description
1 polymer ?
#
loop_
_entity_poly.entity_id
_entity_poly.type
_entity_poly.pdbx_seq_one_letter_code
_entity_poly.pdbx_strand_id
1 'polypeptide(L)'
;MGRESTYIGSVLEEKCRRIKPVDILVGVLCKNVETTILHVLNVVNEGLYGYFPEYRKAIAVSVGSPPGTDRTFELAEMFQPYNSIAKIITEDIGGKGKGAGIRTVLEIAHQLDAKIVVLVDGDLLSIRPKWMESIAGPILYGRADLTIPYYIRHKYDGVITNILAYPFTRALYGVDIRQPIAGEFGLSKTLYEKLLDHPLFPYDFGIDIFIVTVAAAEGLMPKESLFTMKIHESTTRYLEPEKLLIPMFRQVTGKMFELAHYYENVWKYRERKGRNGFYRESFGQKPIPVKVDLKKLEKNFKHDVMNLRDVIQRFLPEDLVKKLEKTTKDTSKFDADLWAKIVYNFAASYKLLGKSVDRYVLLEAFKPLWLGRFVSYAIEVKDMEVNEAERVIHHQAEVFEDNFGYLVSIY
;
A
#
# COMPACT_ATOMS: atom_id res chain seq x y z
N MET A 1 5.13 10.10 -27.23
CA MET A 1 5.99 11.07 -26.55
C MET A 1 7.04 10.27 -25.82
N GLY A 2 8.32 10.43 -26.15
CA GLY A 2 9.39 9.70 -25.47
C GLY A 2 9.51 10.16 -24.03
N ARG A 3 9.79 9.22 -23.14
CA ARG A 3 10.04 9.43 -21.72
C ARG A 3 11.14 10.50 -21.55
N GLU A 4 10.88 11.58 -20.83
CA GLU A 4 11.96 12.39 -20.27
C GLU A 4 12.68 11.51 -19.23
N SER A 5 13.87 10.99 -19.61
CA SER A 5 14.72 10.21 -18.72
C SER A 5 15.00 11.05 -17.48
N THR A 6 14.53 10.60 -16.31
CA THR A 6 14.96 11.19 -15.04
C THR A 6 16.46 10.95 -14.92
N TYR A 7 17.25 12.02 -14.93
CA TYR A 7 18.70 11.95 -14.84
C TYR A 7 19.09 11.34 -13.49
N ILE A 8 19.61 10.12 -13.51
CA ILE A 8 20.06 9.41 -12.29
C ILE A 8 21.49 9.78 -11.87
N GLY A 9 22.13 10.70 -12.57
CA GLY A 9 23.52 11.11 -12.35
C GLY A 9 24.54 10.21 -13.07
N SER A 10 25.53 10.83 -13.68
CA SER A 10 26.51 10.14 -14.54
C SER A 10 27.26 8.99 -13.83
N VAL A 11 27.55 9.15 -12.54
CA VAL A 11 28.24 8.11 -11.74
C VAL A 11 27.38 6.87 -11.58
N LEU A 12 26.08 7.04 -11.30
CA LEU A 12 25.15 5.95 -11.13
C LEU A 12 24.86 5.24 -12.47
N GLU A 13 24.72 6.00 -13.54
CA GLU A 13 24.58 5.45 -14.92
C GLU A 13 25.78 4.60 -15.32
N GLU A 14 26.98 5.07 -15.06
CA GLU A 14 28.21 4.31 -15.36
C GLU A 14 28.29 3.01 -14.55
N LYS A 15 27.88 3.06 -13.27
CA LYS A 15 27.80 1.86 -12.43
C LYS A 15 26.77 0.86 -12.96
N CYS A 16 25.59 1.32 -13.37
CA CYS A 16 24.57 0.47 -13.99
C CYS A 16 25.09 -0.17 -15.29
N ARG A 17 25.78 0.58 -16.14
CA ARG A 17 26.37 0.06 -17.39
C ARG A 17 27.33 -1.11 -17.16
N ARG A 18 28.12 -1.07 -16.10
CA ARG A 18 29.09 -2.15 -15.76
C ARG A 18 28.39 -3.42 -15.25
N ILE A 19 27.21 -3.29 -14.65
CA ILE A 19 26.45 -4.39 -14.05
C ILE A 19 25.50 -5.04 -15.05
N LYS A 20 24.93 -4.25 -15.97
CA LYS A 20 23.89 -4.64 -16.94
C LYS A 20 24.29 -5.86 -17.79
N PRO A 21 23.32 -6.75 -18.15
CA PRO A 21 21.91 -6.79 -17.69
C PRO A 21 21.76 -7.54 -16.36
N VAL A 22 20.60 -7.34 -15.70
CA VAL A 22 20.22 -8.01 -14.45
C VAL A 22 18.91 -8.76 -14.65
N ASP A 23 18.78 -9.97 -14.12
CA ASP A 23 17.50 -10.69 -14.15
C ASP A 23 16.62 -10.28 -12.97
N ILE A 24 17.17 -10.20 -11.76
CA ILE A 24 16.45 -9.88 -10.54
C ILE A 24 17.15 -8.73 -9.80
N LEU A 25 16.45 -7.62 -9.64
CA LEU A 25 16.86 -6.49 -8.81
C LEU A 25 16.03 -6.48 -7.52
N VAL A 26 16.68 -6.50 -6.36
CA VAL A 26 16.00 -6.23 -5.09
C VAL A 26 16.27 -4.79 -4.68
N GLY A 27 15.23 -3.99 -4.56
CA GLY A 27 15.27 -2.63 -4.04
C GLY A 27 14.96 -2.62 -2.53
N VAL A 28 15.91 -2.17 -1.72
CA VAL A 28 15.75 -2.00 -0.27
C VAL A 28 15.55 -0.52 0.03
N LEU A 29 14.37 -0.19 0.59
CA LEU A 29 13.95 1.19 0.85
C LEU A 29 14.28 1.55 2.29
N CYS A 30 15.09 2.59 2.51
CA CYS A 30 15.67 2.88 3.80
C CYS A 30 15.50 4.35 4.21
N LYS A 31 15.14 4.56 5.47
CA LYS A 31 15.24 5.86 6.14
C LYS A 31 15.28 5.66 7.66
N ASN A 32 16.38 6.03 8.32
CA ASN A 32 16.56 5.88 9.77
C ASN A 32 16.32 4.43 10.25
N VAL A 33 17.02 3.47 9.63
CA VAL A 33 16.92 2.04 9.88
C VAL A 33 18.27 1.38 10.21
N GLU A 34 19.18 2.13 10.85
CA GLU A 34 20.53 1.65 11.19
C GLU A 34 20.53 0.35 12.01
N THR A 35 19.48 0.12 12.81
CA THR A 35 19.33 -1.07 13.64
C THR A 35 18.97 -2.33 12.87
N THR A 36 18.38 -2.20 11.67
CA THR A 36 17.80 -3.31 10.91
C THR A 36 18.40 -3.50 9.53
N ILE A 37 19.02 -2.46 8.95
CA ILE A 37 19.48 -2.49 7.55
C ILE A 37 20.43 -3.66 7.25
N LEU A 38 21.40 -3.95 8.10
CA LEU A 38 22.32 -5.07 7.89
C LEU A 38 21.63 -6.43 7.97
N HIS A 39 20.62 -6.58 8.86
CA HIS A 39 19.80 -7.78 8.91
C HIS A 39 19.04 -7.98 7.60
N VAL A 40 18.35 -6.95 7.11
CA VAL A 40 17.58 -7.04 5.86
C VAL A 40 18.49 -7.36 4.68
N LEU A 41 19.63 -6.66 4.55
CA LEU A 41 20.58 -6.89 3.46
C LEU A 41 21.17 -8.31 3.48
N ASN A 42 21.51 -8.84 4.65
CA ASN A 42 22.00 -10.22 4.77
C ASN A 42 20.94 -11.24 4.35
N VAL A 43 19.69 -11.09 4.81
CA VAL A 43 18.60 -12.00 4.46
C VAL A 43 18.28 -11.95 2.96
N VAL A 44 18.26 -10.76 2.36
CA VAL A 44 18.08 -10.58 0.90
C VAL A 44 19.20 -11.27 0.13
N ASN A 45 20.45 -11.05 0.57
CA ASN A 45 21.65 -11.63 -0.04
C ASN A 45 21.63 -13.18 0.00
N GLU A 46 21.29 -13.76 1.15
CA GLU A 46 21.09 -15.21 1.32
C GLU A 46 19.98 -15.74 0.41
N GLY A 47 18.84 -15.03 0.35
CA GLY A 47 17.72 -15.43 -0.50
C GLY A 47 18.04 -15.40 -1.98
N LEU A 48 18.70 -14.34 -2.45
CA LEU A 48 19.14 -14.24 -3.84
C LEU A 48 20.20 -15.30 -4.21
N TYR A 49 21.12 -15.58 -3.30
CA TYR A 49 22.15 -16.59 -3.52
C TYR A 49 21.56 -18.01 -3.55
N GLY A 50 20.72 -18.33 -2.57
CA GLY A 50 20.21 -19.69 -2.39
C GLY A 50 19.11 -20.10 -3.39
N TYR A 51 18.20 -19.18 -3.74
CA TYR A 51 17.05 -19.52 -4.59
C TYR A 51 17.25 -19.19 -6.08
N PHE A 52 18.23 -18.36 -6.41
CA PHE A 52 18.43 -17.90 -7.80
C PHE A 52 19.89 -18.04 -8.28
N PRO A 53 20.53 -19.22 -8.13
CA PRO A 53 21.95 -19.37 -8.46
C PRO A 53 22.28 -19.07 -9.93
N GLU A 54 21.38 -19.42 -10.86
CA GLU A 54 21.56 -19.28 -12.31
C GLU A 54 21.30 -17.86 -12.85
N TYR A 55 20.77 -16.95 -12.01
CA TYR A 55 20.32 -15.62 -12.44
C TYR A 55 21.35 -14.54 -12.10
N ARG A 56 21.39 -13.48 -12.93
CA ARG A 56 22.14 -12.25 -12.62
C ARG A 56 21.35 -11.40 -11.65
N LYS A 57 21.95 -11.06 -10.55
CA LYS A 57 21.28 -10.43 -9.39
C LYS A 57 21.97 -9.16 -8.98
N ALA A 58 21.16 -8.19 -8.53
CA ALA A 58 21.66 -6.97 -7.89
C ALA A 58 20.78 -6.57 -6.70
N ILE A 59 21.38 -5.89 -5.75
CA ILE A 59 20.70 -5.22 -4.64
C ILE A 59 20.91 -3.70 -4.83
N ALA A 60 19.81 -2.96 -4.93
CA ALA A 60 19.80 -1.50 -4.90
C ALA A 60 19.28 -1.04 -3.53
N VAL A 61 20.08 -0.27 -2.82
CA VAL A 61 19.67 0.38 -1.56
C VAL A 61 19.37 1.83 -1.86
N SER A 62 18.12 2.23 -1.69
CA SER A 62 17.66 3.61 -1.84
C SER A 62 17.43 4.21 -0.47
N VAL A 63 18.21 5.24 -0.14
CA VAL A 63 18.17 5.91 1.17
C VAL A 63 17.48 7.25 1.03
N GLY A 64 16.47 7.48 1.87
CA GLY A 64 15.63 8.69 1.81
C GLY A 64 16.43 9.98 1.83
N SER A 65 16.16 10.87 0.87
CA SER A 65 16.83 12.18 0.74
C SER A 65 16.05 13.30 1.46
N PRO A 66 16.73 14.18 2.24
CA PRO A 66 18.13 14.06 2.64
C PRO A 66 18.33 12.77 3.44
N PRO A 67 19.56 12.22 3.47
CA PRO A 67 19.87 11.07 4.30
C PRO A 67 19.39 11.28 5.73
N GLY A 68 18.99 10.19 6.37
CA GLY A 68 18.53 10.21 7.76
C GLY A 68 19.58 10.77 8.72
N THR A 69 19.21 10.92 9.98
CA THR A 69 20.09 11.42 11.04
C THR A 69 20.91 10.29 11.69
N ASP A 70 20.82 9.07 11.15
CA ASP A 70 21.47 7.86 11.64
C ASP A 70 22.52 7.32 10.65
N ARG A 71 23.11 6.19 10.96
CA ARG A 71 24.17 5.55 10.17
C ARG A 71 23.67 4.60 9.07
N THR A 72 22.40 4.66 8.67
CA THR A 72 21.81 3.75 7.67
C THR A 72 22.64 3.70 6.37
N PHE A 73 23.00 4.87 5.83
CA PHE A 73 23.76 4.95 4.57
C PHE A 73 25.16 4.34 4.71
N GLU A 74 25.89 4.69 5.76
CA GLU A 74 27.23 4.17 6.07
C GLU A 74 27.22 2.64 6.21
N LEU A 75 26.27 2.10 6.98
CA LEU A 75 26.14 0.66 7.18
C LEU A 75 25.81 -0.07 5.87
N ALA A 76 24.97 0.51 5.03
CA ALA A 76 24.68 -0.05 3.71
C ALA A 76 25.93 -0.04 2.80
N GLU A 77 26.76 1.00 2.86
CA GLU A 77 28.02 1.06 2.12
C GLU A 77 29.01 -0.02 2.58
N MET A 78 29.09 -0.26 3.89
CA MET A 78 29.98 -1.28 4.48
C MET A 78 29.53 -2.71 4.15
N PHE A 79 28.26 -2.94 3.90
CA PHE A 79 27.73 -4.28 3.57
C PHE A 79 28.38 -4.82 2.29
N GLN A 80 28.85 -6.06 2.34
CA GLN A 80 29.42 -6.77 1.18
C GLN A 80 28.54 -7.96 0.80
N PRO A 81 27.85 -7.95 -0.35
CA PRO A 81 27.10 -9.09 -0.83
C PRO A 81 28.02 -10.22 -1.30
N TYR A 82 27.48 -11.41 -1.50
CA TYR A 82 28.20 -12.49 -2.17
C TYR A 82 28.68 -12.06 -3.57
N ASN A 83 29.86 -12.55 -3.99
CA ASN A 83 30.54 -12.11 -5.22
C ASN A 83 29.67 -12.20 -6.50
N SER A 84 28.65 -13.05 -6.52
CA SER A 84 27.70 -13.19 -7.64
C SER A 84 26.57 -12.16 -7.64
N ILE A 85 26.53 -11.25 -6.66
CA ILE A 85 25.45 -10.28 -6.48
C ILE A 85 26.04 -8.87 -6.51
N ALA A 86 25.60 -8.05 -7.47
CA ALA A 86 26.04 -6.66 -7.55
C ALA A 86 25.32 -5.78 -6.50
N LYS A 87 25.97 -4.68 -6.10
CA LYS A 87 25.42 -3.73 -5.13
C LYS A 87 25.46 -2.30 -5.68
N ILE A 88 24.35 -1.61 -5.53
CA ILE A 88 24.19 -0.19 -5.82
C ILE A 88 23.61 0.49 -4.57
N ILE A 89 24.22 1.59 -4.13
CA ILE A 89 23.69 2.40 -3.04
C ILE A 89 23.58 3.82 -3.55
N THR A 90 22.45 4.47 -3.25
CA THR A 90 22.20 5.86 -3.62
C THR A 90 21.18 6.50 -2.68
N GLU A 91 21.17 7.83 -2.63
CA GLU A 91 20.06 8.58 -2.10
C GLU A 91 18.87 8.55 -3.07
N ASP A 92 17.66 8.81 -2.55
CA ASP A 92 16.47 8.93 -3.37
C ASP A 92 16.61 10.06 -4.40
N ILE A 93 16.19 9.79 -5.62
CA ILE A 93 16.24 10.70 -6.76
C ILE A 93 14.90 11.41 -6.94
N GLY A 94 14.95 12.73 -7.07
CA GLY A 94 13.81 13.52 -7.55
C GLY A 94 12.68 13.76 -6.56
N GLY A 95 12.86 13.49 -5.26
CA GLY A 95 11.80 13.74 -4.29
C GLY A 95 12.07 13.25 -2.88
N LYS A 96 11.04 13.38 -2.04
CA LYS A 96 11.05 12.92 -0.64
C LYS A 96 9.84 12.00 -0.40
N GLY A 97 10.05 10.92 0.33
CA GLY A 97 9.02 9.99 0.73
C GLY A 97 9.17 8.61 0.11
N LYS A 98 8.31 7.65 0.50
CA LYS A 98 8.43 6.24 0.09
C LYS A 98 8.40 6.09 -1.45
N GLY A 99 7.53 6.83 -2.12
CA GLY A 99 7.42 6.79 -3.58
C GLY A 99 8.68 7.30 -4.29
N ALA A 100 9.43 8.26 -3.71
CA ALA A 100 10.71 8.69 -4.27
C ALA A 100 11.75 7.57 -4.24
N GLY A 101 11.84 6.84 -3.12
CA GLY A 101 12.71 5.66 -3.01
C GLY A 101 12.35 4.57 -4.00
N ILE A 102 11.05 4.27 -4.16
CA ILE A 102 10.57 3.30 -5.15
C ILE A 102 10.93 3.78 -6.56
N ARG A 103 10.66 5.03 -6.91
CA ARG A 103 11.03 5.57 -8.23
C ARG A 103 12.51 5.41 -8.50
N THR A 104 13.35 5.71 -7.53
CA THR A 104 14.82 5.52 -7.63
C THR A 104 15.17 4.07 -7.99
N VAL A 105 14.60 3.10 -7.29
CA VAL A 105 14.81 1.68 -7.58
C VAL A 105 14.33 1.31 -8.98
N LEU A 106 13.15 1.81 -9.40
CA LEU A 106 12.61 1.51 -10.73
C LEU A 106 13.44 2.14 -11.86
N GLU A 107 13.98 3.37 -11.67
CA GLU A 107 14.92 3.98 -12.63
C GLU A 107 16.22 3.17 -12.74
N ILE A 108 16.76 2.68 -11.62
CA ILE A 108 17.91 1.76 -11.61
C ILE A 108 17.55 0.46 -12.35
N ALA A 109 16.37 -0.09 -12.09
CA ALA A 109 15.89 -1.30 -12.78
C ALA A 109 15.83 -1.13 -14.31
N HIS A 110 15.32 0.02 -14.75
CA HIS A 110 15.29 0.39 -16.16
C HIS A 110 16.71 0.46 -16.78
N GLN A 111 17.65 1.13 -16.11
CA GLN A 111 19.04 1.23 -16.56
C GLN A 111 19.74 -0.12 -16.60
N LEU A 112 19.45 -1.02 -15.65
CA LEU A 112 19.98 -2.37 -15.57
C LEU A 112 19.30 -3.34 -16.53
N ASP A 113 18.24 -2.93 -17.21
CA ASP A 113 17.38 -3.82 -18.03
C ASP A 113 16.86 -5.00 -17.20
N ALA A 114 16.44 -4.74 -15.95
CA ALA A 114 16.02 -5.75 -15.01
C ALA A 114 14.71 -6.43 -15.47
N LYS A 115 14.64 -7.76 -15.39
CA LYS A 115 13.41 -8.51 -15.75
C LYS A 115 12.39 -8.44 -14.62
N ILE A 116 12.85 -8.45 -13.37
CA ILE A 116 12.04 -8.47 -12.17
C ILE A 116 12.62 -7.49 -11.16
N VAL A 117 11.74 -6.74 -10.51
CA VAL A 117 12.06 -5.92 -9.34
C VAL A 117 11.33 -6.48 -8.12
N VAL A 118 12.05 -6.67 -7.02
CA VAL A 118 11.48 -6.95 -5.70
C VAL A 118 11.72 -5.74 -4.81
N LEU A 119 10.68 -5.20 -4.21
CA LEU A 119 10.75 -4.09 -3.27
C LEU A 119 10.56 -4.61 -1.84
N VAL A 120 11.44 -4.20 -0.94
CA VAL A 120 11.37 -4.53 0.50
C VAL A 120 11.70 -3.32 1.35
N ASP A 121 11.00 -3.19 2.48
CA ASP A 121 11.28 -2.15 3.47
C ASP A 121 12.56 -2.51 4.26
N GLY A 122 13.40 -1.52 4.58
CA GLY A 122 14.68 -1.70 5.29
C GLY A 122 14.56 -1.94 6.79
N ASP A 123 13.34 -1.87 7.36
CA ASP A 123 13.06 -2.05 8.79
C ASP A 123 12.41 -3.40 9.15
N LEU A 124 12.41 -4.36 8.21
CA LEU A 124 11.78 -5.67 8.38
C LEU A 124 12.55 -6.58 9.34
N LEU A 125 11.94 -6.95 10.46
CA LEU A 125 12.47 -7.92 11.42
C LEU A 125 12.06 -9.36 11.09
N SER A 126 10.93 -9.54 10.41
CA SER A 126 10.38 -10.87 10.08
C SER A 126 10.82 -11.43 8.72
N ILE A 127 11.60 -10.67 7.95
CA ILE A 127 12.08 -11.11 6.64
C ILE A 127 12.84 -12.44 6.74
N ARG A 128 12.68 -13.30 5.73
CA ARG A 128 13.35 -14.60 5.61
C ARG A 128 13.87 -14.77 4.18
N PRO A 129 14.96 -15.53 3.95
CA PRO A 129 15.52 -15.76 2.62
C PRO A 129 14.48 -16.26 1.61
N LYS A 130 13.56 -17.13 2.04
CA LYS A 130 12.47 -17.66 1.21
C LYS A 130 11.51 -16.59 0.66
N TRP A 131 11.46 -15.40 1.26
CA TRP A 131 10.61 -14.33 0.72
C TRP A 131 11.03 -13.95 -0.70
N MET A 132 12.33 -14.00 -1.00
CA MET A 132 12.82 -13.69 -2.35
C MET A 132 12.22 -14.65 -3.38
N GLU A 133 12.19 -15.95 -3.09
CA GLU A 133 11.55 -16.94 -3.96
C GLU A 133 10.03 -16.72 -4.06
N SER A 134 9.36 -16.49 -2.93
CA SER A 134 7.91 -16.33 -2.90
C SER A 134 7.45 -15.09 -3.66
N ILE A 135 8.22 -14.01 -3.64
CA ILE A 135 7.87 -12.75 -4.30
C ILE A 135 8.30 -12.76 -5.77
N ALA A 136 9.54 -13.14 -6.09
CA ALA A 136 10.04 -13.10 -7.46
C ALA A 136 9.60 -14.31 -8.30
N GLY A 137 9.47 -15.49 -7.69
CA GLY A 137 9.19 -16.75 -8.40
C GLY A 137 7.95 -16.72 -9.29
N PRO A 138 6.77 -16.29 -8.82
CA PRO A 138 5.58 -16.26 -9.68
C PRO A 138 5.75 -15.38 -10.93
N ILE A 139 6.51 -14.30 -10.84
CA ILE A 139 6.81 -13.43 -11.98
C ILE A 139 7.81 -14.09 -12.90
N LEU A 140 8.85 -14.69 -12.34
CA LEU A 140 9.89 -15.40 -13.09
C LEU A 140 9.32 -16.51 -13.98
N TYR A 141 8.27 -17.18 -13.48
CA TYR A 141 7.57 -18.24 -14.20
C TYR A 141 6.39 -17.75 -15.05
N GLY A 142 6.24 -16.45 -15.28
CA GLY A 142 5.16 -15.86 -16.08
C GLY A 142 3.75 -16.06 -15.52
N ARG A 143 3.62 -16.23 -14.20
CA ARG A 143 2.35 -16.50 -13.51
C ARG A 143 1.76 -15.25 -12.83
N ALA A 144 2.48 -14.15 -12.84
CA ALA A 144 2.06 -12.86 -12.29
C ALA A 144 2.88 -11.73 -12.92
N ASP A 145 2.30 -10.53 -12.98
CA ASP A 145 3.00 -9.27 -13.24
C ASP A 145 3.27 -8.48 -11.97
N LEU A 146 2.43 -8.70 -10.96
CA LEU A 146 2.55 -8.12 -9.64
C LEU A 146 2.38 -9.21 -8.59
N THR A 147 3.32 -9.33 -7.68
CA THR A 147 3.17 -10.16 -6.48
C THR A 147 3.09 -9.30 -5.24
N ILE A 148 2.17 -9.68 -4.33
CA ILE A 148 1.87 -8.93 -3.12
C ILE A 148 1.83 -9.91 -1.96
N PRO A 149 2.49 -9.62 -0.82
CA PRO A 149 2.34 -10.44 0.38
C PRO A 149 0.92 -10.38 0.95
N TYR A 150 0.48 -11.47 1.52
CA TYR A 150 -0.60 -11.52 2.49
C TYR A 150 -0.01 -11.70 3.88
N TYR A 151 -0.14 -10.68 4.72
CA TYR A 151 0.35 -10.72 6.09
C TYR A 151 -0.76 -11.10 7.07
N ILE A 152 -0.47 -12.07 7.92
CA ILE A 152 -1.34 -12.42 9.03
C ILE A 152 -1.20 -11.32 10.08
N ARG A 153 -2.25 -10.55 10.29
CA ARG A 153 -2.27 -9.37 11.15
C ARG A 153 -3.30 -9.51 12.26
N HIS A 154 -3.06 -8.78 13.36
CA HIS A 154 -4.09 -8.64 14.38
C HIS A 154 -5.33 -7.92 13.79
N LYS A 155 -6.53 -8.28 14.27
CA LYS A 155 -7.80 -7.73 13.79
C LYS A 155 -7.90 -6.20 13.85
N TYR A 156 -7.11 -5.55 14.70
CA TYR A 156 -7.03 -4.10 14.82
C TYR A 156 -5.83 -3.47 14.10
N ASP A 157 -5.03 -4.26 13.39
CA ASP A 157 -3.95 -3.78 12.55
C ASP A 157 -4.42 -3.56 11.10
N GLY A 158 -3.73 -2.68 10.38
CA GLY A 158 -4.04 -2.41 8.97
C GLY A 158 -5.37 -1.67 8.74
N VAL A 159 -5.72 -0.71 9.60
CA VAL A 159 -7.01 0.00 9.58
C VAL A 159 -7.33 0.62 8.21
N ILE A 160 -6.36 1.26 7.54
CA ILE A 160 -6.56 1.83 6.21
C ILE A 160 -6.87 0.71 5.21
N THR A 161 -6.11 -0.38 5.26
CA THR A 161 -6.31 -1.55 4.40
C THR A 161 -7.70 -2.15 4.60
N ASN A 162 -8.04 -2.51 5.84
CA ASN A 162 -9.23 -3.28 6.16
C ASN A 162 -10.52 -2.53 5.90
N ILE A 163 -10.55 -1.24 6.25
CA ILE A 163 -11.76 -0.44 6.24
C ILE A 163 -11.96 0.28 4.90
N LEU A 164 -10.89 0.57 4.17
CA LEU A 164 -10.97 1.44 3.00
C LEU A 164 -10.30 0.85 1.75
N ALA A 165 -8.99 0.63 1.76
CA ALA A 165 -8.25 0.34 0.54
C ALA A 165 -8.67 -0.99 -0.10
N TYR A 166 -8.79 -2.07 0.69
CA TYR A 166 -9.21 -3.37 0.18
C TYR A 166 -10.65 -3.36 -0.38
N PRO A 167 -11.68 -2.95 0.39
CA PRO A 167 -13.05 -2.97 -0.13
C PRO A 167 -13.24 -2.07 -1.35
N PHE A 168 -12.62 -0.90 -1.38
CA PHE A 168 -12.72 0.04 -2.49
C PHE A 168 -12.03 -0.50 -3.75
N THR A 169 -10.78 -0.98 -3.64
CA THR A 169 -10.01 -1.48 -4.79
C THR A 169 -10.69 -2.72 -5.39
N ARG A 170 -11.17 -3.63 -4.54
CA ARG A 170 -11.90 -4.81 -4.98
C ARG A 170 -13.19 -4.43 -5.71
N ALA A 171 -13.97 -3.51 -5.16
CA ALA A 171 -15.22 -3.07 -5.77
C ALA A 171 -15.02 -2.40 -7.13
N LEU A 172 -14.00 -1.55 -7.28
CA LEU A 172 -13.78 -0.83 -8.54
C LEU A 172 -13.10 -1.70 -9.61
N TYR A 173 -12.03 -2.41 -9.24
CA TYR A 173 -11.19 -3.08 -10.25
C TYR A 173 -11.42 -4.60 -10.34
N GLY A 174 -12.21 -5.19 -9.44
CA GLY A 174 -12.57 -6.61 -9.48
C GLY A 174 -11.42 -7.55 -9.16
N VAL A 175 -10.39 -7.05 -8.50
CA VAL A 175 -9.23 -7.85 -8.06
C VAL A 175 -9.31 -8.12 -6.56
N ASP A 176 -9.26 -9.39 -6.17
CA ASP A 176 -9.30 -9.79 -4.77
C ASP A 176 -7.89 -9.83 -4.16
N ILE A 177 -7.28 -8.65 -4.03
CA ILE A 177 -6.01 -8.45 -3.34
C ILE A 177 -6.30 -7.89 -1.95
N ARG A 178 -6.14 -8.74 -0.94
CA ARG A 178 -6.55 -8.44 0.44
C ARG A 178 -5.77 -7.29 1.09
N GLN A 179 -4.51 -7.12 0.73
CA GLN A 179 -3.64 -6.09 1.30
C GLN A 179 -2.98 -5.23 0.22
N PRO A 180 -3.75 -4.36 -0.46
CA PRO A 180 -3.24 -3.56 -1.58
C PRO A 180 -2.18 -2.51 -1.18
N ILE A 181 -1.94 -2.32 0.11
CA ILE A 181 -0.88 -1.47 0.65
C ILE A 181 0.02 -2.26 1.61
N ALA A 182 0.51 -3.42 1.15
CA ALA A 182 1.30 -4.33 1.97
C ALA A 182 2.75 -3.84 2.23
N GLY A 183 3.29 -3.04 1.32
CA GLY A 183 4.63 -2.45 1.44
C GLY A 183 5.71 -3.15 0.64
N GLU A 184 5.66 -4.47 0.53
CA GLU A 184 6.58 -5.27 -0.29
C GLU A 184 5.88 -5.72 -1.57
N PHE A 185 6.63 -5.73 -2.68
CA PHE A 185 6.08 -6.05 -4.00
C PHE A 185 7.12 -6.78 -4.86
N GLY A 186 6.64 -7.68 -5.73
CA GLY A 186 7.37 -8.11 -6.91
C GLY A 186 6.73 -7.50 -8.15
N LEU A 187 7.54 -6.97 -9.05
CA LEU A 187 7.09 -6.26 -10.25
C LEU A 187 7.73 -6.87 -11.49
N SER A 188 6.93 -7.22 -12.50
CA SER A 188 7.45 -7.57 -13.84
C SER A 188 8.02 -6.33 -14.53
N LYS A 189 8.87 -6.55 -15.53
CA LYS A 189 9.38 -5.45 -16.37
C LYS A 189 8.25 -4.66 -17.01
N THR A 190 7.24 -5.31 -17.52
CA THR A 190 6.06 -4.68 -18.10
C THR A 190 5.37 -3.75 -17.11
N LEU A 191 5.22 -4.17 -15.85
CA LEU A 191 4.58 -3.35 -14.84
C LEU A 191 5.45 -2.16 -14.44
N TYR A 192 6.71 -2.36 -14.06
CA TYR A 192 7.49 -1.24 -13.56
C TYR A 192 7.76 -0.16 -14.62
N GLU A 193 7.88 -0.53 -15.91
CA GLU A 193 7.97 0.46 -17.00
C GLU A 193 6.68 1.28 -17.10
N LYS A 194 5.50 0.63 -17.03
CA LYS A 194 4.21 1.35 -17.00
C LYS A 194 4.10 2.30 -15.81
N LEU A 195 4.57 1.87 -14.62
CA LEU A 195 4.57 2.72 -13.43
C LEU A 195 5.43 3.96 -13.64
N LEU A 196 6.64 3.81 -14.19
CA LEU A 196 7.56 4.92 -14.44
C LEU A 196 6.99 5.95 -15.42
N ASP A 197 6.26 5.49 -16.44
CA ASP A 197 5.67 6.36 -17.47
C ASP A 197 4.31 6.97 -17.07
N HIS A 198 3.77 6.55 -15.91
CA HIS A 198 2.44 6.99 -15.51
C HIS A 198 2.43 8.43 -14.98
N PRO A 199 1.54 9.32 -15.50
CA PRO A 199 1.54 10.75 -15.16
C PRO A 199 1.20 11.07 -13.70
N LEU A 200 0.56 10.13 -13.00
CA LEU A 200 0.17 10.30 -11.58
C LEU A 200 1.11 9.58 -10.61
N PHE A 201 2.35 9.27 -11.00
CA PHE A 201 3.31 8.59 -10.10
C PHE A 201 3.49 9.40 -8.81
N PRO A 202 3.18 8.82 -7.61
CA PRO A 202 3.28 9.54 -6.35
C PRO A 202 4.67 9.39 -5.72
N TYR A 203 5.11 10.42 -5.01
CA TYR A 203 6.38 10.39 -4.27
C TYR A 203 6.24 10.06 -2.79
N ASP A 204 5.00 9.89 -2.31
CA ASP A 204 4.64 9.68 -0.91
C ASP A 204 4.12 8.25 -0.64
N PHE A 205 3.40 8.03 0.47
CA PHE A 205 2.79 6.75 0.83
C PHE A 205 1.62 6.32 -0.06
N GLY A 206 1.16 7.17 -0.97
CA GLY A 206 0.20 6.80 -2.02
C GLY A 206 0.76 5.81 -3.03
N ILE A 207 2.07 5.54 -3.01
CA ILE A 207 2.74 4.65 -3.98
C ILE A 207 2.25 3.21 -3.90
N ASP A 208 1.98 2.68 -2.72
CA ASP A 208 1.57 1.27 -2.57
C ASP A 208 0.22 1.04 -3.28
N ILE A 209 -0.78 1.87 -2.99
CA ILE A 209 -2.10 1.76 -3.65
C ILE A 209 -2.02 2.10 -5.15
N PHE A 210 -1.09 2.97 -5.55
CA PHE A 210 -0.83 3.29 -6.96
C PHE A 210 -0.36 2.06 -7.72
N ILE A 211 0.64 1.32 -7.22
CA ILE A 211 1.18 0.10 -7.86
C ILE A 211 0.06 -0.92 -8.10
N VAL A 212 -0.73 -1.21 -7.08
CA VAL A 212 -1.80 -2.20 -7.18
C VAL A 212 -2.92 -1.75 -8.11
N THR A 213 -3.29 -0.48 -8.03
CA THR A 213 -4.36 0.07 -8.88
C THR A 213 -3.94 0.07 -10.35
N VAL A 214 -2.72 0.51 -10.67
CA VAL A 214 -2.22 0.51 -12.05
C VAL A 214 -2.18 -0.92 -12.60
N ALA A 215 -1.65 -1.88 -11.84
CA ALA A 215 -1.63 -3.28 -12.28
C ALA A 215 -3.04 -3.81 -12.57
N ALA A 216 -4.00 -3.54 -11.68
CA ALA A 216 -5.38 -3.99 -11.84
C ALA A 216 -6.10 -3.31 -13.01
N ALA A 217 -5.96 -1.98 -13.13
CA ALA A 217 -6.63 -1.19 -14.16
C ALA A 217 -6.06 -1.42 -15.57
N GLU A 218 -4.77 -1.68 -15.68
CA GLU A 218 -4.07 -1.96 -16.94
C GLU A 218 -4.17 -3.44 -17.38
N GLY A 219 -4.96 -4.26 -16.66
CA GLY A 219 -5.22 -5.66 -17.01
C GLY A 219 -4.02 -6.59 -16.80
N LEU A 220 -3.07 -6.20 -15.96
CA LEU A 220 -1.96 -7.04 -15.55
C LEU A 220 -2.39 -8.05 -14.48
N MET A 221 -1.60 -9.09 -14.24
CA MET A 221 -1.93 -10.19 -13.35
C MET A 221 -1.39 -9.97 -11.91
N PRO A 222 -2.15 -9.36 -10.98
CA PRO A 222 -1.76 -9.31 -9.59
C PRO A 222 -2.01 -10.65 -8.89
N LYS A 223 -1.09 -11.07 -8.02
CA LYS A 223 -1.18 -12.32 -7.27
C LYS A 223 -0.66 -12.17 -5.85
N GLU A 224 -1.38 -12.69 -4.88
CA GLU A 224 -0.85 -12.89 -3.54
C GLU A 224 0.14 -14.07 -3.53
N SER A 225 1.31 -13.85 -2.97
CA SER A 225 2.43 -14.78 -3.14
C SER A 225 3.11 -15.24 -1.86
N LEU A 226 2.99 -14.49 -0.79
CA LEU A 226 3.66 -14.74 0.48
C LEU A 226 2.65 -14.69 1.62
N PHE A 227 2.55 -15.76 2.39
CA PHE A 227 1.64 -15.88 3.53
C PHE A 227 2.46 -16.01 4.81
N THR A 228 2.57 -14.90 5.57
CA THR A 228 3.41 -14.83 6.77
C THR A 228 2.98 -13.69 7.69
N MET A 229 3.63 -13.57 8.84
CA MET A 229 3.50 -12.37 9.70
C MET A 229 4.48 -11.29 9.27
N LYS A 230 4.06 -10.02 9.30
CA LYS A 230 4.95 -8.87 9.16
C LYS A 230 5.28 -8.30 10.54
N ILE A 231 6.57 -8.21 10.83
CA ILE A 231 7.11 -7.51 11.99
C ILE A 231 8.16 -6.55 11.46
N HIS A 232 7.99 -5.28 11.73
CA HIS A 232 8.96 -4.25 11.38
C HIS A 232 9.17 -3.30 12.55
N GLU A 233 10.34 -2.68 12.63
CA GLU A 233 10.73 -1.87 13.78
C GLU A 233 9.80 -0.68 13.99
N SER A 234 9.34 -0.08 12.91
CA SER A 234 8.42 1.05 12.98
C SER A 234 7.10 0.73 13.68
N THR A 235 6.62 -0.53 13.67
CA THR A 235 5.41 -0.92 14.42
C THR A 235 5.60 -0.86 15.92
N THR A 236 6.82 -1.00 16.42
CA THR A 236 7.12 -0.89 17.86
C THR A 236 7.13 0.57 18.33
N ARG A 237 7.25 1.52 17.40
CA ARG A 237 7.30 2.97 17.64
C ARG A 237 5.94 3.68 17.54
N TYR A 238 4.82 2.96 17.32
CA TYR A 238 3.46 3.55 17.20
C TYR A 238 2.89 4.06 18.54
N LEU A 239 3.70 4.70 19.35
CA LEU A 239 3.21 5.44 20.53
C LEU A 239 2.40 6.68 20.14
N GLU A 240 2.53 7.17 18.90
CA GLU A 240 1.85 8.35 18.39
C GLU A 240 1.26 8.09 16.98
N PRO A 241 0.10 7.40 16.90
CA PRO A 241 -0.54 7.10 15.60
C PRO A 241 -0.80 8.34 14.75
N GLU A 242 -0.98 9.49 15.40
CA GLU A 242 -1.27 10.76 14.74
C GLU A 242 -0.12 11.24 13.85
N LYS A 243 1.12 10.91 14.18
CA LYS A 243 2.29 11.35 13.40
C LYS A 243 2.52 10.56 12.11
N LEU A 244 2.13 9.30 12.06
CA LEU A 244 2.36 8.41 10.91
C LEU A 244 1.07 7.99 10.22
N LEU A 245 0.09 7.52 10.98
CA LEU A 245 -1.14 6.93 10.44
C LEU A 245 -2.02 7.96 9.73
N ILE A 246 -2.16 9.17 10.27
CA ILE A 246 -3.02 10.21 9.66
C ILE A 246 -2.40 10.77 8.37
N PRO A 247 -1.11 11.14 8.30
CA PRO A 247 -0.48 11.50 7.03
C PRO A 247 -0.60 10.38 5.98
N MET A 248 -0.35 9.13 6.36
CA MET A 248 -0.50 7.97 5.47
C MET A 248 -1.95 7.82 4.98
N PHE A 249 -2.95 7.93 5.86
CA PHE A 249 -4.36 7.91 5.48
C PHE A 249 -4.69 8.95 4.41
N ARG A 250 -4.25 10.21 4.58
CA ARG A 250 -4.49 11.27 3.60
C ARG A 250 -3.86 10.97 2.23
N GLN A 251 -2.62 10.52 2.24
CA GLN A 251 -1.86 10.25 1.01
C GLN A 251 -2.42 9.03 0.27
N VAL A 252 -2.69 7.94 0.97
CA VAL A 252 -3.30 6.73 0.38
C VAL A 252 -4.70 7.03 -0.15
N THR A 253 -5.56 7.67 0.66
CA THR A 253 -6.95 7.98 0.27
C THR A 253 -7.00 8.97 -0.90
N GLY A 254 -6.20 10.03 -0.83
CA GLY A 254 -6.12 11.01 -1.91
C GLY A 254 -5.69 10.38 -3.23
N LYS A 255 -4.64 9.55 -3.20
CA LYS A 255 -4.16 8.82 -4.39
C LYS A 255 -5.20 7.81 -4.90
N MET A 256 -5.86 7.10 -4.00
CA MET A 256 -6.91 6.15 -4.35
C MET A 256 -8.08 6.83 -5.09
N PHE A 257 -8.54 7.98 -4.62
CA PHE A 257 -9.60 8.75 -5.28
C PHE A 257 -9.14 9.38 -6.60
N GLU A 258 -7.91 9.87 -6.67
CA GLU A 258 -7.32 10.40 -7.89
C GLU A 258 -7.22 9.33 -8.99
N LEU A 259 -6.80 8.12 -8.63
CA LEU A 259 -6.73 6.98 -9.56
C LEU A 259 -8.13 6.47 -9.96
N ALA A 260 -9.10 6.53 -9.06
CA ALA A 260 -10.48 6.21 -9.40
C ALA A 260 -11.01 7.16 -10.48
N HIS A 261 -10.67 8.44 -10.41
CA HIS A 261 -11.01 9.39 -11.46
C HIS A 261 -10.23 9.12 -12.76
N TYR A 262 -8.92 8.90 -12.68
CA TYR A 262 -8.09 8.65 -13.86
C TYR A 262 -8.55 7.41 -14.64
N TYR A 263 -8.92 6.34 -13.93
CA TYR A 263 -9.36 5.07 -14.50
C TYR A 263 -10.90 4.92 -14.57
N GLU A 264 -11.65 6.04 -14.55
CA GLU A 264 -13.12 5.97 -14.57
C GLU A 264 -13.66 5.13 -15.74
N ASN A 265 -13.11 5.31 -16.94
CA ASN A 265 -13.52 4.55 -18.12
C ASN A 265 -13.19 3.06 -18.06
N VAL A 266 -12.27 2.64 -17.18
CA VAL A 266 -11.92 1.25 -16.99
C VAL A 266 -12.90 0.57 -16.03
N TRP A 267 -13.07 1.12 -14.82
CA TRP A 267 -13.86 0.46 -13.79
C TRP A 267 -15.38 0.64 -13.99
N LYS A 268 -15.82 1.74 -14.56
CA LYS A 268 -17.24 2.07 -14.68
C LYS A 268 -17.99 1.12 -15.65
N TYR A 269 -17.31 0.63 -16.67
CA TYR A 269 -17.87 -0.23 -17.72
C TYR A 269 -17.37 -1.67 -17.65
N ARG A 270 -16.60 -2.05 -16.64
CA ARG A 270 -16.13 -3.42 -16.53
C ARG A 270 -17.26 -4.41 -16.32
N GLU A 271 -17.17 -5.57 -16.95
CA GLU A 271 -18.04 -6.68 -16.66
C GLU A 271 -17.82 -7.20 -15.22
N ARG A 272 -18.92 -7.43 -14.52
CA ARG A 272 -18.87 -8.04 -13.19
C ARG A 272 -18.66 -9.54 -13.34
N LYS A 273 -17.48 -10.01 -13.03
CA LYS A 273 -17.26 -11.45 -12.81
C LYS A 273 -17.87 -11.83 -11.47
N GLY A 274 -18.46 -13.04 -11.39
CA GLY A 274 -19.09 -13.54 -10.16
C GLY A 274 -18.15 -13.48 -8.95
N ARG A 275 -18.76 -13.45 -7.76
CA ARG A 275 -18.05 -13.37 -6.47
C ARG A 275 -17.15 -14.59 -6.26
N ASN A 276 -15.88 -14.48 -6.58
CA ASN A 276 -14.86 -15.46 -6.23
C ASN A 276 -14.01 -14.90 -5.08
N GLY A 277 -14.64 -14.65 -3.92
CA GLY A 277 -13.94 -14.28 -2.71
C GLY A 277 -13.22 -15.49 -2.14
N PHE A 278 -11.91 -15.42 -2.01
CA PHE A 278 -11.10 -16.44 -1.36
C PHE A 278 -10.88 -16.06 0.11
N TYR A 279 -11.42 -16.86 1.04
CA TYR A 279 -11.14 -16.69 2.47
C TYR A 279 -9.71 -17.10 2.77
N ARG A 280 -8.96 -16.18 3.38
CA ARG A 280 -7.59 -16.41 3.80
C ARG A 280 -7.57 -16.72 5.29
N GLU A 281 -6.93 -17.81 5.65
CA GLU A 281 -6.81 -18.24 7.05
C GLU A 281 -5.45 -17.85 7.64
N SER A 282 -5.38 -17.76 8.95
CA SER A 282 -4.13 -17.48 9.69
C SER A 282 -3.17 -18.66 9.73
N PHE A 283 -3.56 -19.82 9.20
CA PHE A 283 -2.76 -21.06 9.23
C PHE A 283 -2.20 -21.39 10.63
N GLY A 284 -2.97 -21.11 11.67
CA GLY A 284 -2.58 -21.35 13.07
C GLY A 284 -1.57 -20.33 13.64
N GLN A 285 -1.14 -19.34 12.87
CA GLN A 285 -0.26 -18.28 13.35
C GLN A 285 -1.05 -17.26 14.18
N LYS A 286 -0.45 -16.83 15.30
CA LYS A 286 -1.04 -15.81 16.18
C LYS A 286 -0.31 -14.49 15.97
N PRO A 287 -0.95 -13.47 15.41
CA PRO A 287 -0.33 -12.17 15.22
C PRO A 287 -0.10 -11.44 16.54
N ILE A 288 0.84 -10.50 16.53
CA ILE A 288 1.14 -9.66 17.70
C ILE A 288 -0.11 -8.85 18.07
N PRO A 289 -0.57 -8.90 19.34
CA PRO A 289 -1.74 -8.16 19.77
C PRO A 289 -1.55 -6.63 19.64
N VAL A 290 -2.55 -5.96 19.06
CA VAL A 290 -2.61 -4.49 18.96
C VAL A 290 -3.60 -3.97 20.00
N LYS A 291 -3.15 -3.08 20.87
CA LYS A 291 -4.01 -2.39 21.84
C LYS A 291 -4.57 -1.11 21.23
N VAL A 292 -5.88 -0.92 21.39
CA VAL A 292 -6.59 0.26 20.89
C VAL A 292 -7.47 0.83 22.02
N ASP A 293 -7.38 2.14 22.24
CA ASP A 293 -8.30 2.84 23.16
C ASP A 293 -9.59 3.20 22.40
N LEU A 294 -10.49 2.22 22.33
CA LEU A 294 -11.77 2.39 21.64
C LEU A 294 -12.63 3.50 22.23
N LYS A 295 -12.59 3.72 23.56
CA LYS A 295 -13.37 4.78 24.21
C LYS A 295 -12.90 6.17 23.78
N LYS A 296 -11.58 6.36 23.73
CA LYS A 296 -10.98 7.62 23.24
C LYS A 296 -11.32 7.85 21.77
N LEU A 297 -11.19 6.83 20.91
CA LEU A 297 -11.51 6.95 19.49
C LEU A 297 -12.98 7.23 19.25
N GLU A 298 -13.88 6.57 19.96
CA GLU A 298 -15.32 6.81 19.87
C GLU A 298 -15.69 8.24 20.30
N LYS A 299 -15.11 8.74 21.41
CA LYS A 299 -15.28 10.11 21.86
C LYS A 299 -14.81 11.12 20.80
N ASN A 300 -13.65 10.89 20.22
CA ASN A 300 -13.10 11.75 19.17
C ASN A 300 -13.98 11.72 17.92
N PHE A 301 -14.42 10.54 17.48
CA PHE A 301 -15.36 10.41 16.35
C PHE A 301 -16.63 11.26 16.55
N LYS A 302 -17.30 11.10 17.69
CA LYS A 302 -18.51 11.85 18.01
C LYS A 302 -18.28 13.36 18.00
N HIS A 303 -17.21 13.80 18.64
CA HIS A 303 -16.83 15.22 18.71
C HIS A 303 -16.50 15.80 17.32
N ASP A 304 -15.67 15.10 16.54
CA ASP A 304 -15.20 15.61 15.25
C ASP A 304 -16.31 15.64 14.19
N VAL A 305 -17.20 14.63 14.19
CA VAL A 305 -18.38 14.64 13.30
C VAL A 305 -19.31 15.82 13.62
N MET A 306 -19.50 16.14 14.90
CA MET A 306 -20.31 17.31 15.28
C MET A 306 -19.66 18.62 14.85
N ASN A 307 -18.36 18.77 15.08
CA ASN A 307 -17.63 19.99 14.75
C ASN A 307 -17.47 20.21 13.25
N LEU A 308 -17.35 19.13 12.47
CA LEU A 308 -17.18 19.18 11.01
C LEU A 308 -18.50 18.98 10.25
N ARG A 309 -19.64 19.00 10.93
CA ARG A 309 -20.95 18.72 10.32
C ARG A 309 -21.20 19.54 9.07
N ASP A 310 -20.98 20.86 9.13
CA ASP A 310 -21.22 21.78 8.01
C ASP A 310 -20.26 21.55 6.83
N VAL A 311 -19.10 20.97 7.08
CA VAL A 311 -18.15 20.58 6.04
C VAL A 311 -18.56 19.22 5.45
N ILE A 312 -18.90 18.24 6.29
CA ILE A 312 -19.30 16.88 5.88
C ILE A 312 -20.55 16.93 4.98
N GLN A 313 -21.54 17.73 5.34
CA GLN A 313 -22.78 17.89 4.55
C GLN A 313 -22.58 18.47 3.15
N ARG A 314 -21.40 19.06 2.84
CA ARG A 314 -21.05 19.49 1.48
C ARG A 314 -20.74 18.31 0.55
N PHE A 315 -20.43 17.16 1.11
CA PHE A 315 -19.98 15.96 0.39
C PHE A 315 -20.95 14.78 0.48
N LEU A 316 -21.98 14.89 1.32
CA LEU A 316 -22.96 13.83 1.52
C LEU A 316 -24.40 14.33 1.28
N PRO A 317 -25.26 13.50 0.67
CA PRO A 317 -26.69 13.74 0.62
C PRO A 317 -27.32 13.79 2.03
N GLU A 318 -28.41 14.50 2.17
CA GLU A 318 -29.05 14.77 3.46
C GLU A 318 -29.48 13.48 4.21
N ASP A 319 -29.92 12.47 3.49
CA ASP A 319 -30.31 11.18 4.08
C ASP A 319 -29.11 10.43 4.69
N LEU A 320 -27.93 10.49 4.07
CA LEU A 320 -26.69 9.94 4.63
C LEU A 320 -26.20 10.74 5.82
N VAL A 321 -26.31 12.08 5.80
CA VAL A 321 -25.99 12.93 6.96
C VAL A 321 -26.87 12.55 8.16
N LYS A 322 -28.20 12.40 7.96
CA LYS A 322 -29.13 11.96 9.01
C LYS A 322 -28.81 10.56 9.56
N LYS A 323 -28.38 9.63 8.69
CA LYS A 323 -27.92 8.31 9.14
C LYS A 323 -26.63 8.39 9.94
N LEU A 324 -25.65 9.17 9.48
CA LEU A 324 -24.40 9.41 10.18
C LEU A 324 -24.63 10.03 11.57
N GLU A 325 -25.51 11.00 11.70
CA GLU A 325 -25.88 11.59 13.00
C GLU A 325 -26.45 10.56 13.99
N LYS A 326 -27.17 9.55 13.53
CA LYS A 326 -27.62 8.44 14.39
C LYS A 326 -26.45 7.61 14.91
N THR A 327 -25.38 7.45 14.12
CA THR A 327 -24.18 6.70 14.54
C THR A 327 -23.38 7.42 15.63
N THR A 328 -23.47 8.75 15.75
CA THR A 328 -22.85 9.48 16.87
C THR A 328 -23.53 9.19 18.21
N LYS A 329 -24.80 8.76 18.21
CA LYS A 329 -25.52 8.31 19.41
C LYS A 329 -25.21 6.86 19.73
N ASP A 330 -25.09 6.02 18.70
CA ASP A 330 -24.81 4.58 18.80
C ASP A 330 -23.85 4.17 17.68
N THR A 331 -22.54 4.13 17.97
CA THR A 331 -21.50 3.89 17.00
C THR A 331 -21.59 2.50 16.38
N SER A 332 -22.21 1.51 17.06
CA SER A 332 -22.39 0.16 16.49
C SER A 332 -23.28 0.15 15.25
N LYS A 333 -24.08 1.18 15.03
CA LYS A 333 -24.93 1.36 13.84
C LYS A 333 -24.22 1.90 12.61
N PHE A 334 -22.92 2.18 12.71
CA PHE A 334 -22.11 2.59 11.57
C PHE A 334 -21.68 1.35 10.78
N ASP A 335 -22.62 0.77 10.06
CA ASP A 335 -22.46 -0.48 9.30
C ASP A 335 -21.67 -0.32 7.99
N ALA A 336 -21.42 -1.43 7.32
CA ALA A 336 -20.66 -1.48 6.08
C ALA A 336 -21.39 -0.81 4.90
N ASP A 337 -22.75 -0.85 4.88
CA ASP A 337 -23.56 -0.24 3.82
C ASP A 337 -23.50 1.29 3.87
N LEU A 338 -23.71 1.87 5.05
CA LEU A 338 -23.56 3.31 5.25
C LEU A 338 -22.12 3.76 4.93
N TRP A 339 -21.11 2.98 5.35
CA TRP A 339 -19.72 3.28 5.07
C TRP A 339 -19.42 3.26 3.58
N ALA A 340 -19.83 2.24 2.84
CA ALA A 340 -19.62 2.15 1.39
C ALA A 340 -20.21 3.38 0.66
N LYS A 341 -21.43 3.78 1.01
CA LYS A 341 -22.09 4.96 0.42
C LYS A 341 -21.36 6.26 0.76
N ILE A 342 -20.87 6.41 1.98
CA ILE A 342 -20.04 7.57 2.39
C ILE A 342 -18.77 7.61 1.55
N VAL A 343 -18.00 6.51 1.47
CA VAL A 343 -16.75 6.44 0.69
C VAL A 343 -17.01 6.82 -0.77
N TYR A 344 -18.08 6.33 -1.36
CA TYR A 344 -18.41 6.60 -2.75
C TYR A 344 -18.79 8.06 -3.01
N ASN A 345 -19.53 8.70 -2.10
CA ASN A 345 -19.84 10.12 -2.21
C ASN A 345 -18.59 10.99 -2.07
N PHE A 346 -17.66 10.64 -1.15
CA PHE A 346 -16.40 11.35 -1.02
C PHE A 346 -15.51 11.16 -2.25
N ALA A 347 -15.45 9.96 -2.85
CA ALA A 347 -14.72 9.71 -4.09
C ALA A 347 -15.31 10.51 -5.27
N ALA A 348 -16.63 10.53 -5.43
CA ALA A 348 -17.30 11.32 -6.46
C ALA A 348 -17.08 12.83 -6.26
N SER A 349 -17.17 13.31 -5.03
CA SER A 349 -16.88 14.71 -4.70
C SER A 349 -15.42 15.08 -4.97
N TYR A 350 -14.47 14.20 -4.67
CA TYR A 350 -13.04 14.43 -4.91
C TYR A 350 -12.72 14.66 -6.40
N LYS A 351 -13.39 13.96 -7.30
CA LYS A 351 -13.32 14.14 -8.75
C LYS A 351 -13.68 15.58 -9.16
N LEU A 352 -14.69 16.15 -8.53
CA LEU A 352 -15.21 17.48 -8.88
C LEU A 352 -14.34 18.63 -8.34
N LEU A 353 -13.45 18.35 -7.38
CA LEU A 353 -12.59 19.35 -6.76
C LEU A 353 -11.30 19.54 -7.55
N GLY A 354 -11.17 20.69 -8.21
CA GLY A 354 -9.99 21.02 -9.01
C GLY A 354 -8.77 21.48 -8.19
N LYS A 355 -8.98 22.06 -7.00
CA LYS A 355 -7.93 22.65 -6.17
C LYS A 355 -7.42 21.70 -5.08
N SER A 356 -6.11 21.68 -4.86
CA SER A 356 -5.49 20.88 -3.81
C SER A 356 -5.99 21.24 -2.40
N VAL A 357 -6.27 22.52 -2.15
CA VAL A 357 -6.83 23.00 -0.86
C VAL A 357 -8.21 22.38 -0.60
N ASP A 358 -9.09 22.34 -1.62
CA ASP A 358 -10.42 21.77 -1.48
C ASP A 358 -10.36 20.25 -1.27
N ARG A 359 -9.48 19.57 -1.94
CA ARG A 359 -9.19 18.14 -1.75
C ARG A 359 -8.67 17.85 -0.33
N TYR A 360 -7.82 18.71 0.20
CA TYR A 360 -7.36 18.59 1.59
C TYR A 360 -8.53 18.74 2.59
N VAL A 361 -9.40 19.73 2.41
CA VAL A 361 -10.60 19.92 3.25
C VAL A 361 -11.50 18.70 3.21
N LEU A 362 -11.71 18.10 2.03
CA LEU A 362 -12.48 16.87 1.88
C LEU A 362 -11.85 15.73 2.68
N LEU A 363 -10.53 15.52 2.59
CA LEU A 363 -9.84 14.46 3.32
C LEU A 363 -9.88 14.68 4.85
N GLU A 364 -9.83 15.93 5.31
CA GLU A 364 -10.01 16.25 6.73
C GLU A 364 -11.44 15.96 7.23
N ALA A 365 -12.44 16.22 6.41
CA ALA A 365 -13.82 15.86 6.71
C ALA A 365 -14.05 14.33 6.67
N PHE A 366 -13.31 13.62 5.83
CA PHE A 366 -13.41 12.17 5.68
C PHE A 366 -12.73 11.39 6.82
N LYS A 367 -11.66 11.93 7.38
CA LYS A 367 -10.84 11.30 8.44
C LYS A 367 -11.67 10.83 9.65
N PRO A 368 -12.52 11.66 10.31
CA PRO A 368 -13.31 11.20 11.44
C PRO A 368 -14.31 10.09 11.06
N LEU A 369 -14.83 10.09 9.84
CA LEU A 369 -15.76 9.06 9.37
C LEU A 369 -15.06 7.71 9.24
N TRP A 370 -13.85 7.70 8.70
CA TRP A 370 -13.00 6.51 8.64
C TRP A 370 -12.68 5.97 10.05
N LEU A 371 -12.32 6.84 11.00
CA LEU A 371 -12.09 6.43 12.40
C LEU A 371 -13.36 5.91 13.05
N GLY A 372 -14.51 6.53 12.81
CA GLY A 372 -15.80 6.07 13.31
C GLY A 372 -16.19 4.69 12.79
N ARG A 373 -15.96 4.41 11.50
CA ARG A 373 -16.16 3.06 10.95
C ARG A 373 -15.18 2.06 11.57
N PHE A 374 -13.94 2.44 11.83
CA PHE A 374 -13.00 1.56 12.54
C PHE A 374 -13.49 1.23 13.95
N VAL A 375 -14.01 2.20 14.70
CA VAL A 375 -14.59 1.96 16.04
C VAL A 375 -15.76 1.00 15.96
N SER A 376 -16.68 1.21 15.00
CA SER A 376 -17.82 0.29 14.80
C SER A 376 -17.35 -1.13 14.47
N TYR A 377 -16.42 -1.28 13.53
CA TYR A 377 -15.80 -2.56 13.21
C TYR A 377 -15.16 -3.22 14.45
N ALA A 378 -14.40 -2.44 15.22
CA ALA A 378 -13.72 -2.96 16.42
C ALA A 378 -14.69 -3.42 17.50
N ILE A 379 -15.86 -2.76 17.64
CA ILE A 379 -16.95 -3.21 18.51
C ILE A 379 -17.52 -4.54 17.99
N GLU A 380 -17.77 -4.64 16.68
CA GLU A 380 -18.33 -5.83 16.03
C GLU A 380 -17.43 -7.07 16.22
N VAL A 381 -16.11 -6.93 16.05
CA VAL A 381 -15.17 -8.05 16.10
C VAL A 381 -14.53 -8.25 17.47
N LYS A 382 -14.96 -7.53 18.50
CA LYS A 382 -14.30 -7.51 19.82
C LYS A 382 -14.01 -8.89 20.38
N ASP A 383 -15.01 -9.76 20.37
CA ASP A 383 -14.98 -11.09 20.95
C ASP A 383 -14.69 -12.21 19.91
N MET A 384 -14.38 -11.83 18.66
CA MET A 384 -14.06 -12.74 17.57
C MET A 384 -12.58 -13.09 17.53
N GLU A 385 -12.28 -14.31 17.09
CA GLU A 385 -10.93 -14.71 16.71
C GLU A 385 -10.50 -14.05 15.38
N VAL A 386 -9.19 -14.12 15.08
CA VAL A 386 -8.60 -13.46 13.89
C VAL A 386 -9.30 -13.89 12.59
N ASN A 387 -9.55 -15.20 12.43
CA ASN A 387 -10.21 -15.71 11.22
C ASN A 387 -11.68 -15.31 11.11
N GLU A 388 -12.38 -15.15 12.22
CA GLU A 388 -13.75 -14.65 12.24
C GLU A 388 -13.80 -13.16 11.87
N ALA A 389 -12.90 -12.35 12.44
CA ALA A 389 -12.77 -10.95 12.09
C ALA A 389 -12.38 -10.75 10.61
N GLU A 390 -11.59 -11.65 10.03
CA GLU A 390 -11.27 -11.65 8.61
C GLU A 390 -12.50 -11.84 7.73
N ARG A 391 -13.46 -12.67 8.15
CA ARG A 391 -14.75 -12.84 7.45
C ARG A 391 -15.57 -11.54 7.45
N VAL A 392 -15.54 -10.78 8.54
CA VAL A 392 -16.21 -9.46 8.62
C VAL A 392 -15.59 -8.48 7.62
N ILE A 393 -14.26 -8.48 7.47
CA ILE A 393 -13.57 -7.63 6.49
C ILE A 393 -13.95 -8.03 5.05
N HIS A 394 -14.00 -9.33 4.76
CA HIS A 394 -14.48 -9.83 3.46
C HIS A 394 -15.91 -9.43 3.18
N HIS A 395 -16.80 -9.61 4.16
CA HIS A 395 -18.20 -9.19 4.03
C HIS A 395 -18.33 -7.69 3.75
N GLN A 396 -17.52 -6.85 4.43
CA GLN A 396 -17.49 -5.41 4.12
C GLN A 396 -17.12 -5.16 2.65
N ALA A 397 -16.13 -5.88 2.11
CA ALA A 397 -15.77 -5.72 0.70
C ALA A 397 -16.87 -6.17 -0.25
N GLU A 398 -17.63 -7.22 0.08
CA GLU A 398 -18.82 -7.64 -0.66
C GLU A 398 -19.92 -6.56 -0.64
N VAL A 399 -20.13 -5.90 0.51
CA VAL A 399 -21.07 -4.78 0.62
C VAL A 399 -20.67 -3.60 -0.27
N PHE A 400 -19.37 -3.32 -0.41
CA PHE A 400 -18.88 -2.33 -1.38
C PHE A 400 -19.22 -2.75 -2.82
N GLU A 401 -19.00 -4.02 -3.17
CA GLU A 401 -19.37 -4.56 -4.49
C GLU A 401 -20.89 -4.47 -4.74
N ASP A 402 -21.73 -4.75 -3.74
CA ASP A 402 -23.19 -4.65 -3.85
C ASP A 402 -23.65 -3.20 -4.08
N ASN A 403 -22.96 -2.22 -3.49
CA ASN A 403 -23.21 -0.80 -3.68
C ASN A 403 -22.51 -0.20 -4.92
N PHE A 404 -21.87 -1.00 -5.77
CA PHE A 404 -21.19 -0.47 -6.96
C PHE A 404 -22.15 0.25 -7.93
N GLY A 405 -23.38 -0.25 -8.11
CA GLY A 405 -24.41 0.42 -8.91
C GLY A 405 -24.73 1.82 -8.39
N TYR A 406 -24.74 1.99 -7.06
CA TYR A 406 -24.89 3.30 -6.44
C TYR A 406 -23.69 4.21 -6.80
N LEU A 407 -22.44 3.73 -6.70
CA LEU A 407 -21.27 4.49 -7.12
C LEU A 407 -21.41 4.97 -8.58
N VAL A 408 -21.74 4.05 -9.51
CA VAL A 408 -21.90 4.39 -10.94
C VAL A 408 -22.95 5.48 -11.16
N SER A 409 -24.02 5.50 -10.36
CA SER A 409 -25.11 6.48 -10.50
C SER A 409 -24.75 7.88 -10.01
N ILE A 410 -23.78 8.03 -9.11
CA ILE A 410 -23.38 9.33 -8.52
C ILE A 410 -22.05 9.86 -9.06
N TYR A 411 -21.25 9.03 -9.76
CA TYR A 411 -19.90 9.37 -10.23
C TYR A 411 -19.95 9.95 -11.63
#